data_3ac5c05397d86273bfa070885108ef26
#
_entry.id   3ac5c05397d86273bfa070885108ef26
#
_cell.length_a   1.000
_cell.length_b   1.000
_cell.length_c   1.000
_cell.angle_alpha   90.00
_cell.angle_beta   90.00
_cell.angle_gamma   90.00
#
_symmetry.space_group_name_H-M   'P 1'
#
loop_
_entity.id
_entity.type
_entity.pdbx_description
1 polymer ?
#
loop_
_entity_poly.entity_id
_entity_poly.type
_entity_poly.pdbx_seq_one_letter_code
_entity_poly.pdbx_strand_id
1 'polypeptide(L)'
;MDKIEKGKFVEMAYELYEVGEDGKEELMLEMTKEKPERFVYGDEDNMLPAICQAIGGKTAGEGFDFTVTPENGFGEYQDGLVKKLSRKMFEMDGEFDSKHVYVGAAITMMTAEGRPAPGMVLDITDEDVTVDFNHPMAGMTMHFKGEIVTVRDATEAELHPQCGGCSGDCGEGGCS
;
A
#
# COMPACT_ATOMS: atom_id res chain seq x y z
N MET A 1 -5.62 30.13 3.72
CA MET A 1 -5.33 28.85 3.04
C MET A 1 -5.31 27.76 4.10
N ASP A 2 -5.99 26.68 3.82
CA ASP A 2 -6.02 25.54 4.75
C ASP A 2 -4.67 24.83 4.76
N LYS A 3 -4.19 24.52 5.95
CA LYS A 3 -2.99 23.74 6.16
C LYS A 3 -3.32 22.28 6.32
N ILE A 4 -2.40 21.43 5.97
CA ILE A 4 -2.52 19.99 6.20
C ILE A 4 -2.44 19.73 7.70
N GLU A 5 -3.58 19.39 8.29
CA GLU A 5 -3.76 19.02 9.69
C GLU A 5 -4.65 17.78 9.78
N LYS A 6 -4.65 17.13 10.95
CA LYS A 6 -5.46 15.93 11.17
C LYS A 6 -6.95 16.19 10.87
N GLY A 7 -7.52 15.33 10.03
CA GLY A 7 -8.90 15.44 9.57
C GLY A 7 -9.09 16.28 8.29
N LYS A 8 -8.01 16.74 7.67
CA LYS A 8 -8.06 17.40 6.37
C LYS A 8 -7.99 16.39 5.24
N PHE A 9 -8.81 16.61 4.23
CA PHE A 9 -8.71 15.92 2.96
C PHE A 9 -7.62 16.56 2.11
N VAL A 10 -6.71 15.75 1.61
CA VAL A 10 -5.55 16.17 0.83
C VAL A 10 -5.54 15.47 -0.51
N GLU A 11 -5.29 16.25 -1.55
CA GLU A 11 -4.95 15.73 -2.87
C GLU A 11 -3.50 16.11 -3.16
N MET A 12 -2.69 15.15 -3.58
CA MET A 12 -1.31 15.40 -3.99
C MET A 12 -0.99 14.76 -5.34
N ALA A 13 -0.20 15.47 -6.13
CA ALA A 13 0.40 14.98 -7.35
C ALA A 13 1.88 14.75 -7.10
N TYR A 14 2.39 13.57 -7.41
CA TYR A 14 3.79 13.25 -7.15
C TYR A 14 4.34 12.18 -8.10
N GLU A 15 5.63 12.17 -8.19
CA GLU A 15 6.42 11.13 -8.81
C GLU A 15 7.14 10.34 -7.71
N LEU A 16 7.06 9.04 -7.77
CA LEU A 16 7.74 8.10 -6.88
C LEU A 16 8.86 7.42 -7.63
N TYR A 17 10.07 7.58 -7.15
CA TYR A 17 11.26 6.94 -7.69
C TYR A 17 11.80 5.91 -6.73
N GLU A 18 12.27 4.79 -7.26
CA GLU A 18 13.17 3.89 -6.56
C GLU A 18 14.59 4.41 -6.68
N VAL A 19 15.29 4.53 -5.57
CA VAL A 19 16.70 4.91 -5.54
C VAL A 19 17.55 3.66 -5.41
N GLY A 20 18.23 3.28 -6.48
CA GLY A 20 19.14 2.13 -6.49
C GLY A 20 20.40 2.37 -5.65
N GLU A 21 21.13 1.31 -5.36
CA GLU A 21 22.40 1.35 -4.62
C GLU A 21 23.48 2.20 -5.33
N ASP A 22 23.37 2.34 -6.64
CA ASP A 22 24.24 3.19 -7.47
C ASP A 22 23.80 4.67 -7.50
N GLY A 23 22.74 5.02 -6.76
CA GLY A 23 22.17 6.36 -6.70
C GLY A 23 21.34 6.75 -7.92
N LYS A 24 21.03 5.79 -8.79
CA LYS A 24 20.11 6.03 -9.90
C LYS A 24 18.67 5.96 -9.42
N GLU A 25 17.87 6.84 -9.96
CA GLU A 25 16.44 6.90 -9.71
C GLU A 25 15.67 6.27 -10.87
N GLU A 26 14.77 5.37 -10.55
CA GLU A 26 13.86 4.76 -11.51
C GLU A 26 12.42 5.12 -11.15
N LEU A 27 11.68 5.68 -12.11
CA LEU A 27 10.29 6.06 -11.90
C LEU A 27 9.42 4.82 -11.69
N MET A 28 8.83 4.72 -10.52
CA MET A 28 7.94 3.62 -10.12
C MET A 28 6.47 3.96 -10.35
N LEU A 29 6.09 5.18 -9.98
CA LEU A 29 4.71 5.63 -9.99
C LEU A 29 4.65 7.14 -10.25
N GLU A 30 3.69 7.56 -11.04
CA GLU A 30 3.37 8.97 -11.29
C GLU A 30 1.90 9.24 -11.00
N MET A 31 1.64 10.15 -10.08
CA MET A 31 0.31 10.69 -9.79
C MET A 31 0.22 12.12 -10.29
N THR A 32 -0.60 12.33 -11.33
CA THR A 32 -0.73 13.63 -11.97
C THR A 32 -1.81 14.49 -11.29
N LYS A 33 -1.79 15.80 -11.57
CA LYS A 33 -2.85 16.72 -11.11
C LYS A 33 -4.25 16.36 -11.63
N GLU A 34 -4.34 15.63 -12.73
CA GLU A 34 -5.60 15.13 -13.30
C GLU A 34 -6.11 13.89 -12.56
N LYS A 35 -5.17 13.13 -12.00
CA LYS A 35 -5.41 11.93 -11.18
C LYS A 35 -4.56 11.99 -9.92
N PRO A 36 -4.85 12.91 -9.00
CA PRO A 36 -4.09 13.03 -7.77
C PRO A 36 -4.40 11.88 -6.82
N GLU A 37 -3.45 11.56 -5.98
CA GLU A 37 -3.71 10.71 -4.82
C GLU A 37 -4.56 11.46 -3.80
N ARG A 38 -5.54 10.78 -3.24
CA ARG A 38 -6.53 11.33 -2.33
C ARG A 38 -6.55 10.56 -1.02
N PHE A 39 -6.45 11.29 0.07
CA PHE A 39 -6.49 10.70 1.40
C PHE A 39 -6.93 11.72 2.45
N VAL A 40 -7.27 11.22 3.65
CA VAL A 40 -7.50 12.04 4.82
C VAL A 40 -6.24 12.03 5.69
N TYR A 41 -5.69 13.20 5.96
CA TYR A 41 -4.48 13.31 6.76
C TYR A 41 -4.73 12.94 8.22
N GLY A 42 -3.88 12.09 8.75
CA GLY A 42 -3.97 11.58 10.12
C GLY A 42 -4.65 10.23 10.25
N ASP A 43 -4.98 9.58 9.13
CA ASP A 43 -5.33 8.17 9.07
C ASP A 43 -4.02 7.36 9.02
N GLU A 44 -3.52 7.00 10.19
CA GLU A 44 -2.23 6.32 10.36
C GLU A 44 -2.20 4.91 9.75
N ASP A 45 -3.36 4.32 9.51
CA ASP A 45 -3.47 2.98 8.92
C ASP A 45 -3.21 2.96 7.41
N ASN A 46 -3.41 4.10 6.75
CA ASN A 46 -3.32 4.20 5.29
C ASN A 46 -2.13 5.03 4.79
N MET A 47 -1.30 5.56 5.68
CA MET A 47 -0.26 6.51 5.31
C MET A 47 1.07 6.26 6.00
N LEU A 48 2.16 6.30 5.23
CA LEU A 48 3.50 6.23 5.80
C LEU A 48 3.79 7.43 6.71
N PRO A 49 4.31 7.22 7.92
CA PRO A 49 4.68 8.31 8.83
C PRO A 49 5.63 9.33 8.21
N ALA A 50 6.53 8.89 7.32
CA ALA A 50 7.46 9.76 6.62
C ALA A 50 6.75 10.75 5.69
N ILE A 51 5.70 10.32 5.00
CA ILE A 51 4.86 11.19 4.16
C ILE A 51 4.16 12.21 5.05
N CYS A 52 3.54 11.76 6.14
CA CYS A 52 2.87 12.65 7.10
C CYS A 52 3.79 13.75 7.61
N GLN A 53 5.02 13.42 7.96
CA GLN A 53 6.01 14.39 8.44
C GLN A 53 6.44 15.37 7.34
N ALA A 54 6.58 14.90 6.11
CA ALA A 54 7.04 15.72 4.99
C ALA A 54 6.01 16.73 4.50
N ILE A 55 4.72 16.38 4.55
CA ILE A 55 3.63 17.23 4.05
C ILE A 55 2.86 17.97 5.15
N GLY A 56 2.99 17.55 6.41
CA GLY A 56 2.29 18.17 7.53
C GLY A 56 2.54 19.67 7.64
N GLY A 57 1.47 20.45 7.80
CA GLY A 57 1.53 21.90 7.88
C GLY A 57 1.70 22.66 6.56
N LYS A 58 1.86 21.94 5.44
CA LYS A 58 1.89 22.55 4.10
C LYS A 58 0.50 22.97 3.64
N THR A 59 0.48 23.82 2.63
CA THR A 59 -0.74 24.33 2.00
C THR A 59 -0.83 23.88 0.55
N ALA A 60 -2.01 24.00 -0.04
CA ALA A 60 -2.18 23.76 -1.48
C ALA A 60 -1.22 24.63 -2.31
N GLY A 61 -0.57 24.02 -3.30
CA GLY A 61 0.45 24.67 -4.16
C GLY A 61 1.88 24.58 -3.63
N GLU A 62 2.08 24.07 -2.42
CA GLU A 62 3.44 23.82 -1.92
C GLU A 62 3.99 22.49 -2.40
N GLY A 63 5.24 22.52 -2.86
CA GLY A 63 5.99 21.33 -3.27
C GLY A 63 6.57 20.57 -2.08
N PHE A 64 6.82 19.30 -2.30
CA PHE A 64 7.59 18.44 -1.39
C PHE A 64 8.60 17.62 -2.17
N ASP A 65 9.71 17.36 -1.53
CA ASP A 65 10.81 16.56 -2.06
C ASP A 65 11.50 15.89 -0.86
N PHE A 66 11.36 14.60 -0.74
CA PHE A 66 11.95 13.85 0.38
C PHE A 66 12.21 12.40 0.00
N THR A 67 13.20 11.81 0.68
CA THR A 67 13.57 10.41 0.51
C THR A 67 13.14 9.59 1.72
N VAL A 68 12.58 8.43 1.47
CA VAL A 68 12.15 7.47 2.50
C VAL A 68 13.06 6.26 2.43
N THR A 69 13.77 6.01 3.52
CA THR A 69 14.58 4.80 3.67
C THR A 69 13.69 3.61 4.02
N PRO A 70 14.16 2.35 3.80
CA PRO A 70 13.37 1.17 4.16
C PRO A 70 12.86 1.17 5.60
N GLU A 71 13.69 1.62 6.55
CA GLU A 71 13.33 1.70 7.97
C GLU A 71 12.12 2.60 8.26
N ASN A 72 11.99 3.69 7.50
CA ASN A 72 10.91 4.68 7.64
C ASN A 72 9.79 4.50 6.61
N GLY A 73 9.94 3.53 5.71
CA GLY A 73 8.99 3.21 4.66
C GLY A 73 8.31 1.87 4.87
N PHE A 74 8.48 0.97 3.93
CA PHE A 74 7.84 -0.35 3.94
C PHE A 74 8.64 -1.43 4.68
N GLY A 75 9.66 -1.05 5.42
CA GLY A 75 10.52 -1.95 6.16
C GLY A 75 11.67 -2.52 5.33
N GLU A 76 12.65 -3.07 6.03
CA GLU A 76 13.76 -3.75 5.39
C GLU A 76 13.34 -5.11 4.83
N TYR A 77 13.99 -5.53 3.76
CA TYR A 77 13.82 -6.87 3.22
C TYR A 77 14.34 -7.91 4.23
N GLN A 78 13.53 -8.90 4.55
CA GLN A 78 13.85 -9.94 5.52
C GLN A 78 13.88 -11.32 4.83
N ASP A 79 15.06 -11.92 4.75
CA ASP A 79 15.21 -13.29 4.22
C ASP A 79 14.38 -14.32 4.99
N GLY A 80 14.11 -14.05 6.27
CA GLY A 80 13.27 -14.85 7.13
C GLY A 80 11.79 -14.91 6.72
N LEU A 81 11.32 -13.96 5.91
CA LEU A 81 9.96 -13.94 5.35
C LEU A 81 9.85 -14.69 4.01
N VAL A 82 10.97 -15.09 3.43
CA VAL A 82 10.99 -16.03 2.30
C VAL A 82 10.83 -17.45 2.84
N LYS A 83 9.72 -18.09 2.54
CA LYS A 83 9.37 -19.41 3.07
C LYS A 83 9.26 -20.44 1.94
N LYS A 84 9.78 -21.62 2.21
CA LYS A 84 9.52 -22.81 1.43
C LYS A 84 8.31 -23.53 2.01
N LEU A 85 7.26 -23.62 1.24
CA LEU A 85 6.01 -24.23 1.64
C LEU A 85 5.78 -25.50 0.79
N SER A 86 5.26 -26.56 1.40
CA SER A 86 4.98 -27.79 0.68
C SER A 86 4.01 -27.52 -0.47
N ARG A 87 4.35 -28.02 -1.66
CA ARG A 87 3.50 -27.94 -2.86
C ARG A 87 2.09 -28.45 -2.62
N LYS A 88 1.92 -29.40 -1.71
CA LYS A 88 0.61 -29.94 -1.31
C LYS A 88 -0.33 -28.91 -0.71
N MET A 89 0.20 -27.82 -0.15
CA MET A 89 -0.63 -26.73 0.38
C MET A 89 -1.32 -25.92 -0.71
N PHE A 90 -0.88 -26.07 -1.95
CA PHE A 90 -1.40 -25.39 -3.14
C PHE A 90 -2.13 -26.34 -4.08
N GLU A 91 -2.49 -27.53 -3.61
CA GLU A 91 -3.31 -28.50 -4.34
C GLU A 91 -4.80 -28.25 -4.04
N MET A 92 -5.59 -28.20 -5.08
CA MET A 92 -7.05 -28.21 -5.02
C MET A 92 -7.54 -29.49 -5.68
N ASP A 93 -8.40 -30.25 -5.01
CA ASP A 93 -8.94 -31.54 -5.51
C ASP A 93 -7.88 -32.59 -5.91
N GLY A 94 -6.68 -32.48 -5.26
CA GLY A 94 -5.57 -33.43 -5.54
C GLY A 94 -4.67 -33.07 -6.71
N GLU A 95 -4.89 -31.92 -7.32
CA GLU A 95 -4.05 -31.38 -8.40
C GLU A 95 -3.47 -30.01 -8.00
N PHE A 96 -2.23 -29.76 -8.39
CA PHE A 96 -1.57 -28.46 -8.16
C PHE A 96 -2.26 -27.34 -8.95
N ASP A 97 -2.62 -26.27 -8.25
CA ASP A 97 -3.30 -25.10 -8.84
C ASP A 97 -2.34 -24.21 -9.63
N SER A 98 -1.89 -24.70 -10.77
CA SER A 98 -0.99 -23.96 -11.67
C SER A 98 -1.61 -22.72 -12.32
N LYS A 99 -2.92 -22.52 -12.18
CA LYS A 99 -3.61 -21.33 -12.71
C LYS A 99 -3.41 -20.12 -11.83
N HIS A 100 -3.38 -20.33 -10.52
CA HIS A 100 -3.23 -19.25 -9.53
C HIS A 100 -1.84 -19.23 -8.90
N VAL A 101 -1.11 -20.34 -8.93
CA VAL A 101 0.22 -20.49 -8.34
C VAL A 101 1.25 -20.73 -9.44
N TYR A 102 1.92 -19.69 -9.84
CA TYR A 102 3.02 -19.72 -10.83
C TYR A 102 4.11 -18.73 -10.39
N VAL A 103 5.31 -18.89 -10.92
CA VAL A 103 6.43 -17.99 -10.60
C VAL A 103 6.07 -16.55 -10.98
N GLY A 104 6.16 -15.62 -10.00
CA GLY A 104 5.74 -14.23 -10.13
C GLY A 104 4.27 -13.96 -9.77
N ALA A 105 3.50 -15.00 -9.39
CA ALA A 105 2.12 -14.82 -8.95
C ALA A 105 2.07 -14.18 -7.56
N ALA A 106 1.17 -13.21 -7.39
CA ALA A 106 0.80 -12.71 -6.08
C ALA A 106 -0.29 -13.61 -5.49
N ILE A 107 -0.01 -14.20 -4.33
CA ILE A 107 -0.93 -15.06 -3.61
C ILE A 107 -1.19 -14.50 -2.21
N THR A 108 -2.33 -14.82 -1.65
CA THR A 108 -2.63 -14.49 -0.25
C THR A 108 -2.83 -15.78 0.54
N MET A 109 -2.01 -15.97 1.55
CA MET A 109 -2.11 -17.10 2.46
C MET A 109 -2.66 -16.66 3.81
N MET A 110 -3.17 -17.61 4.57
CA MET A 110 -3.59 -17.36 5.94
C MET A 110 -2.48 -17.77 6.90
N THR A 111 -2.14 -16.88 7.82
CA THR A 111 -1.22 -17.22 8.94
C THR A 111 -1.89 -18.17 9.93
N ALA A 112 -1.11 -18.76 10.81
CA ALA A 112 -1.63 -19.60 11.88
C ALA A 112 -2.63 -18.87 12.81
N GLU A 113 -2.53 -17.54 12.88
CA GLU A 113 -3.44 -16.66 13.63
C GLU A 113 -4.69 -16.25 12.83
N GLY A 114 -4.85 -16.76 11.60
CA GLY A 114 -6.00 -16.45 10.76
C GLY A 114 -5.95 -15.08 10.08
N ARG A 115 -4.76 -14.48 9.96
CA ARG A 115 -4.56 -13.20 9.27
C ARG A 115 -4.14 -13.45 7.83
N PRO A 116 -4.64 -12.66 6.86
CA PRO A 116 -4.18 -12.76 5.50
C PRO A 116 -2.72 -12.27 5.39
N ALA A 117 -1.87 -13.05 4.76
CA ALA A 117 -0.49 -12.73 4.45
C ALA A 117 -0.31 -12.74 2.94
N PRO A 118 -0.21 -11.59 2.29
CA PRO A 118 0.11 -11.52 0.87
C PRO A 118 1.57 -11.94 0.66
N GLY A 119 1.82 -12.68 -0.39
CA GLY A 119 3.15 -13.12 -0.78
C GLY A 119 3.29 -13.24 -2.29
N MET A 120 4.52 -13.30 -2.75
CA MET A 120 4.87 -13.49 -4.14
C MET A 120 5.58 -14.83 -4.32
N VAL A 121 5.16 -15.60 -5.31
CA VAL A 121 5.80 -16.87 -5.65
C VAL A 121 7.11 -16.60 -6.39
N LEU A 122 8.23 -17.01 -5.77
CA LEU A 122 9.58 -16.84 -6.34
C LEU A 122 10.00 -18.04 -7.16
N ASP A 123 9.69 -19.26 -6.69
CA ASP A 123 10.09 -20.49 -7.32
C ASP A 123 9.12 -21.64 -7.01
N ILE A 124 9.02 -22.59 -7.91
CA ILE A 124 8.18 -23.78 -7.77
C ILE A 124 9.03 -25.00 -8.13
N THR A 125 9.16 -25.91 -7.18
CA THR A 125 9.80 -27.22 -7.36
C THR A 125 8.75 -28.33 -7.33
N ASP A 126 9.18 -29.57 -7.53
CA ASP A 126 8.29 -30.72 -7.43
C ASP A 126 7.77 -31.00 -6.02
N GLU A 127 8.47 -30.50 -5.00
CA GLU A 127 8.16 -30.72 -3.59
C GLU A 127 7.67 -29.46 -2.87
N ASP A 128 8.23 -28.29 -3.22
CA ASP A 128 8.04 -27.04 -2.51
C ASP A 128 7.70 -25.88 -3.43
N VAL A 129 7.02 -24.89 -2.87
CA VAL A 129 6.82 -23.56 -3.45
C VAL A 129 7.50 -22.53 -2.56
N THR A 130 8.41 -21.76 -3.13
CA THR A 130 9.07 -20.66 -2.43
C THR A 130 8.25 -19.40 -2.56
N VAL A 131 7.81 -18.84 -1.43
CA VAL A 131 6.99 -17.65 -1.36
C VAL A 131 7.69 -16.59 -0.52
N ASP A 132 7.77 -15.40 -1.06
CA ASP A 132 8.26 -14.20 -0.39
C ASP A 132 7.09 -13.42 0.20
N PHE A 133 7.04 -13.31 1.53
CA PHE A 133 6.05 -12.56 2.29
C PHE A 133 6.50 -11.14 2.64
N ASN A 134 7.64 -10.69 2.12
CA ASN A 134 8.03 -9.29 2.24
C ASN A 134 7.06 -8.39 1.48
N HIS A 135 6.92 -7.15 1.95
CA HIS A 135 6.21 -6.14 1.18
C HIS A 135 6.91 -5.96 -0.18
N PRO A 136 6.20 -5.76 -1.30
CA PRO A 136 6.81 -5.58 -2.62
C PRO A 136 7.85 -4.46 -2.69
N MET A 137 7.71 -3.44 -1.84
CA MET A 137 8.63 -2.31 -1.73
C MET A 137 9.58 -2.40 -0.51
N ALA A 138 9.64 -3.55 0.16
CA ALA A 138 10.55 -3.75 1.29
C ALA A 138 12.01 -3.70 0.82
N GLY A 139 12.86 -3.05 1.60
CA GLY A 139 14.27 -2.87 1.28
C GLY A 139 14.56 -1.80 0.23
N MET A 140 13.53 -1.15 -0.31
CA MET A 140 13.70 -0.09 -1.29
C MET A 140 13.81 1.28 -0.63
N THR A 141 14.76 2.08 -1.08
CA THR A 141 14.79 3.51 -0.79
C THR A 141 13.96 4.22 -1.84
N MET A 142 13.02 5.03 -1.41
CA MET A 142 12.09 5.72 -2.28
C MET A 142 12.25 7.22 -2.20
N HIS A 143 12.20 7.89 -3.34
CA HIS A 143 12.22 9.34 -3.43
C HIS A 143 10.86 9.84 -3.92
N PHE A 144 10.21 10.67 -3.10
CA PHE A 144 8.94 11.31 -3.38
C PHE A 144 9.17 12.76 -3.78
N LYS A 145 8.69 13.14 -4.91
CA LYS A 145 8.78 14.51 -5.42
C LYS A 145 7.46 14.95 -6.01
N GLY A 146 6.89 16.02 -5.50
CA GLY A 146 5.59 16.46 -5.97
C GLY A 146 5.11 17.74 -5.33
N GLU A 147 3.80 17.96 -5.40
CA GLU A 147 3.15 19.14 -4.87
C GLU A 147 1.76 18.80 -4.28
N ILE A 148 1.33 19.61 -3.35
CA ILE A 148 -0.01 19.53 -2.78
C ILE A 148 -0.96 20.24 -3.74
N VAL A 149 -1.96 19.52 -4.23
CA VAL A 149 -2.97 20.04 -5.18
C VAL A 149 -4.11 20.73 -4.43
N THR A 150 -4.66 20.04 -3.44
CA THR A 150 -5.83 20.52 -2.69
C THR A 150 -5.69 20.19 -1.21
N VAL A 151 -6.10 21.11 -0.35
CA VAL A 151 -6.30 20.90 1.09
C VAL A 151 -7.65 21.48 1.46
N ARG A 152 -8.53 20.67 2.04
CA ARG A 152 -9.86 21.06 2.52
C ARG A 152 -10.29 20.23 3.72
N ASP A 153 -11.35 20.60 4.36
CA ASP A 153 -11.97 19.75 5.37
C ASP A 153 -12.47 18.44 4.74
N ALA A 154 -12.21 17.33 5.41
CA ALA A 154 -12.76 16.05 5.00
C ALA A 154 -14.26 16.01 5.32
N THR A 155 -15.04 15.40 4.46
CA THR A 155 -16.45 15.12 4.72
C THR A 155 -16.60 13.92 5.66
N GLU A 156 -17.77 13.80 6.31
CA GLU A 156 -18.05 12.63 7.18
C GLU A 156 -17.90 11.29 6.44
N ALA A 157 -18.25 11.26 5.15
CA ALA A 157 -18.09 10.05 4.32
C ALA A 157 -16.63 9.70 4.04
N GLU A 158 -15.75 10.69 4.02
CA GLU A 158 -14.30 10.51 3.83
C GLU A 158 -13.58 10.16 5.12
N LEU A 159 -14.09 10.63 6.26
CA LEU A 159 -13.57 10.28 7.59
C LEU A 159 -13.92 8.83 8.00
N HIS A 160 -15.00 8.28 7.44
CA HIS A 160 -15.47 6.92 7.73
C HIS A 160 -15.69 6.13 6.43
N PRO A 161 -14.64 5.69 5.74
CA PRO A 161 -14.75 4.98 4.46
C PRO A 161 -15.43 3.60 4.55
N GLN A 162 -15.82 3.17 5.73
CA GLN A 162 -16.36 1.82 5.95
C GLN A 162 -17.85 1.64 5.58
N CYS A 163 -18.53 2.66 5.06
CA CYS A 163 -19.91 2.52 4.59
C CYS A 163 -20.07 2.58 3.07
N GLY A 164 -19.05 2.19 2.33
CA GLY A 164 -19.11 2.06 0.87
C GLY A 164 -19.66 0.70 0.43
N GLY A 165 -20.98 0.48 0.61
CA GLY A 165 -21.55 -0.78 0.15
C GLY A 165 -22.99 -1.05 0.52
N CYS A 166 -23.80 -0.04 0.83
CA CYS A 166 -25.25 -0.19 0.92
C CYS A 166 -25.94 0.66 -0.14
N SER A 167 -25.78 0.28 -1.39
CA SER A 167 -26.77 0.62 -2.41
C SER A 167 -27.87 -0.44 -2.33
N GLY A 168 -28.90 -0.19 -1.54
CA GLY A 168 -30.04 -1.08 -1.43
C GLY A 168 -30.93 -0.66 -0.30
N ASP A 169 -31.90 0.17 -0.64
CA ASP A 169 -33.24 0.24 -0.03
C ASP A 169 -33.32 -0.13 1.47
N CYS A 170 -33.00 0.81 2.34
CA CYS A 170 -33.34 0.71 3.74
C CYS A 170 -34.85 1.10 3.87
N GLY A 171 -35.72 0.15 3.57
CA GLY A 171 -37.10 0.22 3.98
C GLY A 171 -37.19 0.35 5.50
N GLU A 172 -38.10 1.20 5.93
CA GLU A 172 -38.48 1.51 7.30
C GLU A 172 -38.46 0.29 8.22
N GLY A 173 -37.56 0.31 9.22
CA GLY A 173 -37.53 -0.72 10.26
C GLY A 173 -36.27 -0.71 11.12
N GLY A 174 -36.21 0.24 12.02
CA GLY A 174 -35.58 0.12 13.34
C GLY A 174 -34.22 -0.52 13.48
N CYS A 175 -33.20 0.27 13.63
CA CYS A 175 -32.02 -0.11 14.41
C CYS A 175 -32.24 0.36 15.85
N SER A 176 -32.54 -0.59 16.73
CA SER A 176 -32.44 -0.44 18.19
C SER A 176 -31.12 -1.01 18.64
#